data_5d44cf0e763176a657fcd98c9d14d52c
#
_entry.id   5d44cf0e763176a657fcd98c9d14d52c
#
_cell.length_a   1.000
_cell.length_b   1.000
_cell.length_c   1.000
_cell.angle_alpha   90.00
_cell.angle_beta   90.00
_cell.angle_gamma   90.00
#
_symmetry.space_group_name_H-M   'P 1'
#
loop_
_entity.id
_entity.type
_entity.pdbx_description
1 polymer ?
#
loop_
_entity_poly.entity_id
_entity_poly.type
_entity_poly.pdbx_seq_one_letter_code
_entity_poly.pdbx_strand_id
1 'polypeptide(L)'
;MADRSLIEGAEPFPRREEAPEWGYEEGVEWGLIFPDANGEYQSPINLNSREAKYDPSLLEVRLSPNYVVCRDCEVINDGHSIQIALKSKSVLIGGPLPRGHEFELHDVRFHWGRENQRGSEHTVNFKAFPMEIGKEHVGLKAVTEILQDIQYKGKSKTIPCFNPNSLLPDPLLRDYWVYEGSLTIPPCSEGVTWILFRYPLTVSQVQIEEFRRLRTHVKGAELLEGCDGILGDNFRPTQPLSDRVIRAAFQ
;
A
#
# COMPACT_ATOMS: atom_id res chain seq x y z
N MET A 1 41.97 -37.04 41.68
CA MET A 1 42.31 -35.93 40.81
C MET A 1 41.08 -35.69 39.95
N ALA A 2 40.36 -34.62 40.22
CA ALA A 2 39.12 -34.31 39.54
C ALA A 2 39.40 -33.34 38.40
N ASP A 3 39.05 -33.74 37.22
CA ASP A 3 39.12 -32.92 36.02
C ASP A 3 37.87 -32.06 35.95
N ARG A 4 38.05 -30.74 35.99
CA ARG A 4 36.99 -29.76 35.81
C ARG A 4 36.97 -29.37 34.35
N SER A 5 36.08 -29.97 33.56
CA SER A 5 35.73 -29.45 32.24
C SER A 5 34.97 -28.15 32.35
N LEU A 6 35.56 -27.09 31.82
CA LEU A 6 34.96 -25.78 31.63
C LEU A 6 33.80 -25.89 30.63
N ILE A 7 32.62 -25.56 31.07
CA ILE A 7 31.47 -25.31 30.17
C ILE A 7 31.70 -23.93 29.60
N GLU A 8 32.15 -23.85 28.34
CA GLU A 8 32.16 -22.63 27.58
C GLU A 8 30.69 -22.16 27.38
N GLY A 9 30.44 -20.95 27.84
CA GLY A 9 29.14 -20.32 27.69
C GLY A 9 28.78 -20.13 26.24
N ALA A 10 27.63 -20.68 25.82
CA ALA A 10 27.04 -20.38 24.53
C ALA A 10 26.81 -18.85 24.46
N GLU A 11 27.37 -18.22 23.44
CA GLU A 11 27.07 -16.84 23.13
C GLU A 11 25.56 -16.70 22.92
N PRO A 12 24.91 -15.64 23.47
CA PRO A 12 23.49 -15.42 23.24
C PRO A 12 23.29 -15.18 21.73
N PHE A 13 22.31 -15.88 21.14
CA PHE A 13 21.88 -15.64 19.77
C PHE A 13 21.75 -14.15 19.53
N PRO A 14 22.25 -13.61 18.40
CA PRO A 14 22.10 -12.20 18.10
C PRO A 14 20.61 -11.85 18.17
N ARG A 15 20.27 -10.88 19.02
CA ARG A 15 18.92 -10.33 19.06
C ARG A 15 18.60 -9.86 17.64
N ARG A 16 17.50 -10.35 17.08
CA ARG A 16 16.95 -9.75 15.87
C ARG A 16 16.81 -8.27 16.18
N GLU A 17 17.57 -7.42 15.50
CA GLU A 17 17.35 -5.99 15.57
C GLU A 17 15.91 -5.76 15.12
N GLU A 18 15.09 -5.31 16.07
CA GLU A 18 13.72 -4.92 15.74
C GLU A 18 13.82 -3.74 14.80
N ALA A 19 13.10 -3.80 13.67
CA ALA A 19 13.06 -2.70 12.73
C ALA A 19 12.60 -1.43 13.46
N PRO A 20 13.19 -0.23 13.19
CA PRO A 20 12.80 1.01 13.83
C PRO A 20 11.30 1.25 13.69
N GLU A 21 10.65 1.67 14.77
CA GLU A 21 9.25 2.10 14.70
C GLU A 21 9.13 3.39 13.92
N TRP A 22 8.04 3.54 13.18
CA TRP A 22 7.72 4.72 12.40
C TRP A 22 6.21 4.98 12.40
N GLY A 23 5.82 6.22 12.14
CA GLY A 23 4.44 6.62 12.05
C GLY A 23 4.23 7.73 11.01
N TYR A 24 2.98 8.03 10.71
CA TYR A 24 2.63 9.08 9.74
C TYR A 24 2.67 10.48 10.34
N GLU A 25 2.55 10.61 11.63
CA GLU A 25 2.71 11.88 12.34
C GLU A 25 4.15 12.39 12.24
N GLU A 26 5.10 11.47 12.13
CA GLU A 26 6.53 11.71 11.99
C GLU A 26 7.01 11.66 10.54
N GLY A 27 6.10 11.64 9.56
CA GLY A 27 6.42 11.39 8.14
C GLY A 27 7.44 12.35 7.54
N VAL A 28 7.56 13.57 8.07
CA VAL A 28 8.56 14.56 7.66
C VAL A 28 9.97 14.17 8.15
N GLU A 29 10.07 13.32 9.17
CA GLU A 29 11.31 12.93 9.86
C GLU A 29 11.81 11.53 9.47
N TRP A 30 11.15 10.81 8.58
CA TRP A 30 11.58 9.47 8.16
C TRP A 30 13.02 9.42 7.66
N GLY A 31 13.48 10.49 7.00
CA GLY A 31 14.85 10.59 6.50
C GLY A 31 15.94 10.56 7.56
N LEU A 32 15.62 10.81 8.84
CA LEU A 32 16.56 10.69 9.96
C LEU A 32 16.88 9.24 10.31
N ILE A 33 15.92 8.33 10.07
CA ILE A 33 16.01 6.90 10.41
C ILE A 33 16.20 6.05 9.16
N PHE A 34 15.57 6.45 8.04
CA PHE A 34 15.58 5.75 6.77
C PHE A 34 16.21 6.65 5.69
N PRO A 35 17.52 6.52 5.40
CA PRO A 35 18.23 7.40 4.48
C PRO A 35 17.64 7.46 3.07
N ASP A 36 17.07 6.35 2.59
CA ASP A 36 16.43 6.30 1.27
C ASP A 36 15.27 7.28 1.13
N ALA A 37 14.63 7.66 2.25
CA ALA A 37 13.54 8.65 2.26
C ALA A 37 13.99 10.05 1.84
N ASN A 38 15.29 10.33 1.83
CA ASN A 38 15.91 11.58 1.34
C ASN A 38 16.35 11.50 -0.12
N GLY A 39 16.04 10.40 -0.83
CA GLY A 39 16.38 10.23 -2.22
C GLY A 39 15.74 11.26 -3.14
N GLU A 40 16.21 11.32 -4.38
CA GLU A 40 15.77 12.30 -5.38
C GLU A 40 14.47 11.88 -6.08
N TYR A 41 14.21 10.57 -6.14
CA TYR A 41 13.09 10.00 -6.88
C TYR A 41 12.06 9.35 -5.97
N GLN A 42 11.57 10.14 -5.04
CA GLN A 42 10.63 9.67 -4.01
C GLN A 42 9.17 9.70 -4.48
N SER A 43 8.35 8.85 -3.86
CA SER A 43 6.90 8.74 -4.04
C SER A 43 6.18 9.00 -2.71
N PRO A 44 4.89 9.42 -2.74
CA PRO A 44 4.06 9.68 -3.91
C PRO A 44 4.39 11.03 -4.57
N ILE A 45 3.76 11.31 -5.72
CA ILE A 45 3.90 12.60 -6.42
C ILE A 45 2.52 13.21 -6.73
N ASN A 46 2.52 14.52 -7.01
CA ASN A 46 1.41 15.12 -7.72
C ASN A 46 1.58 14.87 -9.21
N LEU A 47 0.57 14.29 -9.83
CA LEU A 47 0.55 14.02 -11.25
C LEU A 47 -0.17 15.16 -11.98
N ASN A 48 0.58 15.93 -12.75
CA ASN A 48 0.01 16.93 -13.64
C ASN A 48 -0.31 16.27 -14.99
N SER A 49 -1.59 16.07 -15.28
CA SER A 49 -2.02 15.36 -16.48
C SER A 49 -1.60 16.05 -17.79
N ARG A 50 -1.34 17.36 -17.74
CA ARG A 50 -0.88 18.14 -18.92
C ARG A 50 0.61 17.93 -19.23
N GLU A 51 1.39 17.48 -18.26
CA GLU A 51 2.82 17.23 -18.41
C GLU A 51 3.13 15.77 -18.76
N ALA A 52 2.15 14.89 -18.67
CA ALA A 52 2.30 13.49 -19.04
C ALA A 52 2.48 13.35 -20.55
N LYS A 53 3.41 12.49 -20.95
CA LYS A 53 3.73 12.23 -22.37
C LYS A 53 3.11 10.92 -22.81
N TYR A 54 2.32 10.98 -23.88
CA TYR A 54 1.76 9.77 -24.49
C TYR A 54 2.87 8.85 -25.02
N ASP A 55 2.79 7.58 -24.65
CA ASP A 55 3.70 6.53 -25.14
C ASP A 55 2.88 5.37 -25.73
N PRO A 56 2.83 5.25 -27.07
CA PRO A 56 2.05 4.21 -27.73
C PRO A 56 2.60 2.80 -27.52
N SER A 57 3.79 2.65 -26.98
CA SER A 57 4.39 1.35 -26.67
C SER A 57 3.85 0.71 -25.40
N LEU A 58 3.16 1.48 -24.56
CA LEU A 58 2.59 0.99 -23.30
C LEU A 58 1.40 0.08 -23.57
N LEU A 59 1.44 -1.11 -23.00
CA LEU A 59 0.44 -2.16 -23.16
C LEU A 59 -0.58 -2.15 -22.02
N GLU A 60 -1.67 -2.90 -22.19
CA GLU A 60 -2.65 -3.11 -21.12
C GLU A 60 -2.04 -3.86 -19.93
N VAL A 61 -2.36 -3.40 -18.72
CA VAL A 61 -2.00 -4.06 -17.46
C VAL A 61 -2.98 -5.19 -17.17
N ARG A 62 -2.46 -6.39 -16.87
CA ARG A 62 -3.27 -7.57 -16.58
C ARG A 62 -2.71 -8.38 -15.42
N LEU A 63 -3.60 -9.02 -14.66
CA LEU A 63 -3.22 -10.08 -13.71
C LEU A 63 -3.41 -11.45 -14.37
N SER A 64 -2.45 -12.34 -14.16
CA SER A 64 -2.50 -13.74 -14.60
C SER A 64 -2.49 -14.65 -13.35
N PRO A 65 -3.31 -15.70 -13.30
CA PRO A 65 -4.25 -16.12 -14.34
C PRO A 65 -5.44 -15.16 -14.50
N ASN A 66 -5.91 -15.00 -15.73
CA ASN A 66 -7.00 -14.10 -16.10
C ASN A 66 -8.40 -14.72 -15.90
N TYR A 67 -8.51 -15.74 -15.09
CA TYR A 67 -9.77 -16.39 -14.70
C TYR A 67 -10.01 -16.19 -13.22
N VAL A 68 -11.27 -16.30 -12.81
CA VAL A 68 -11.65 -16.21 -11.40
C VAL A 68 -11.03 -17.37 -10.64
N VAL A 69 -9.99 -17.09 -9.87
CA VAL A 69 -9.39 -18.04 -8.95
C VAL A 69 -9.79 -17.64 -7.55
N CYS A 70 -10.54 -18.53 -6.94
CA CYS A 70 -10.96 -18.40 -5.56
C CYS A 70 -9.81 -18.82 -4.65
N ARG A 71 -9.25 -17.88 -3.90
CA ARG A 71 -8.11 -18.10 -3.01
C ARG A 71 -8.35 -17.50 -1.64
N ASP A 72 -7.79 -18.12 -0.62
CA ASP A 72 -7.77 -17.55 0.72
C ASP A 72 -6.75 -16.42 0.78
N CYS A 73 -7.16 -15.32 1.39
CA CYS A 73 -6.31 -14.18 1.68
C CYS A 73 -6.34 -13.86 3.16
N GLU A 74 -5.24 -13.40 3.70
CA GLU A 74 -5.18 -12.90 5.06
C GLU A 74 -5.23 -11.37 5.05
N VAL A 75 -6.18 -10.81 5.77
CA VAL A 75 -6.32 -9.35 5.96
C VAL A 75 -5.80 -8.99 7.33
N ILE A 76 -4.85 -8.05 7.39
CA ILE A 76 -4.07 -7.73 8.58
C ILE A 76 -4.15 -6.24 8.87
N ASN A 77 -4.42 -5.90 10.13
CA ASN A 77 -4.18 -4.55 10.65
C ASN A 77 -2.76 -4.53 11.25
N ASP A 78 -1.82 -3.87 10.58
CA ASP A 78 -0.43 -3.75 11.03
C ASP A 78 -0.16 -2.51 11.91
N GLY A 79 -1.21 -1.73 12.18
CA GLY A 79 -1.13 -0.46 12.93
C GLY A 79 -0.82 0.75 12.05
N HIS A 80 -0.43 0.55 10.80
CA HIS A 80 -0.16 1.61 9.81
C HIS A 80 -1.18 1.61 8.67
N SER A 81 -1.68 0.43 8.32
CA SER A 81 -2.58 0.22 7.20
C SER A 81 -3.34 -1.10 7.37
N ILE A 82 -4.26 -1.35 6.46
CA ILE A 82 -4.79 -2.68 6.18
C ILE A 82 -4.01 -3.26 5.03
N GLN A 83 -3.53 -4.48 5.21
CA GLN A 83 -2.78 -5.24 4.23
C GLN A 83 -3.52 -6.53 3.89
N ILE A 84 -3.67 -6.84 2.61
CA ILE A 84 -4.13 -8.15 2.15
C ILE A 84 -2.92 -8.93 1.69
N ALA A 85 -2.58 -9.98 2.42
CA ALA A 85 -1.53 -10.93 2.05
C ALA A 85 -2.15 -12.09 1.26
N LEU A 86 -1.68 -12.30 0.04
CA LEU A 86 -2.17 -13.37 -0.84
C LEU A 86 -1.44 -14.66 -0.53
N LYS A 87 -2.19 -15.74 -0.34
CA LYS A 87 -1.65 -17.09 -0.12
C LYS A 87 -1.39 -17.85 -1.43
N SER A 88 -1.69 -17.25 -2.56
CA SER A 88 -1.53 -17.84 -3.88
C SER A 88 -0.82 -16.91 -4.84
N LYS A 89 -0.12 -17.50 -5.81
CA LYS A 89 0.59 -16.75 -6.83
C LYS A 89 -0.38 -16.12 -7.82
N SER A 90 -0.35 -14.80 -7.93
CA SER A 90 -0.89 -14.01 -9.03
C SER A 90 0.21 -13.12 -9.56
N VAL A 91 0.34 -12.99 -10.86
CA VAL A 91 1.39 -12.19 -11.48
C VAL A 91 0.82 -11.07 -12.33
N LEU A 92 1.45 -9.90 -12.23
CA LEU A 92 1.18 -8.75 -13.08
C LEU A 92 2.00 -8.88 -14.36
N ILE A 93 1.36 -8.73 -15.50
CA ILE A 93 1.97 -8.79 -16.83
C ILE A 93 1.49 -7.64 -17.70
N GLY A 94 2.24 -7.35 -18.76
CA GLY A 94 1.90 -6.28 -19.69
C GLY A 94 2.20 -4.91 -19.12
N GLY A 95 1.38 -3.92 -19.45
CA GLY A 95 1.61 -2.54 -19.03
C GLY A 95 2.97 -2.00 -19.48
N PRO A 96 3.68 -1.29 -18.59
CA PRO A 96 5.03 -0.80 -18.85
C PRO A 96 6.11 -1.84 -18.62
N LEU A 97 5.74 -3.05 -18.18
CA LEU A 97 6.68 -4.08 -17.78
C LEU A 97 7.40 -4.69 -18.99
N PRO A 98 8.67 -5.09 -18.86
CA PRO A 98 9.41 -5.73 -19.94
C PRO A 98 8.70 -7.00 -20.42
N ARG A 99 8.69 -7.22 -21.73
CA ARG A 99 8.07 -8.42 -22.32
C ARG A 99 8.70 -9.70 -21.75
N GLY A 100 7.84 -10.65 -21.35
CA GLY A 100 8.25 -11.91 -20.78
C GLY A 100 8.63 -11.84 -19.30
N HIS A 101 8.55 -10.68 -18.67
CA HIS A 101 8.72 -10.52 -17.23
C HIS A 101 7.36 -10.61 -16.50
N GLU A 102 7.37 -11.32 -15.39
CA GLU A 102 6.22 -11.48 -14.51
C GLU A 102 6.56 -10.90 -13.14
N PHE A 103 5.64 -10.09 -12.60
CA PHE A 103 5.79 -9.51 -11.27
C PHE A 103 4.74 -10.13 -10.36
N GLU A 104 5.19 -10.85 -9.35
CA GLU A 104 4.30 -11.51 -8.40
C GLU A 104 3.59 -10.48 -7.52
N LEU A 105 2.27 -10.60 -7.42
CA LEU A 105 1.48 -9.81 -6.49
C LEU A 105 1.79 -10.26 -5.07
N HIS A 106 2.48 -9.41 -4.32
CA HIS A 106 2.91 -9.69 -2.95
C HIS A 106 1.82 -9.34 -1.94
N ASP A 107 1.39 -8.11 -1.92
CA ASP A 107 0.31 -7.64 -1.05
C ASP A 107 -0.49 -6.50 -1.68
N VAL A 108 -1.60 -6.18 -1.05
CA VAL A 108 -2.42 -5.00 -1.34
C VAL A 108 -2.50 -4.18 -0.06
N ARG A 109 -2.21 -2.90 -0.14
CA ARG A 109 -2.26 -1.97 0.99
C ARG A 109 -3.27 -0.86 0.73
N PHE A 110 -3.88 -0.37 1.80
CA PHE A 110 -4.88 0.69 1.74
C PHE A 110 -4.40 1.93 2.48
N HIS A 111 -4.65 3.09 1.87
CA HIS A 111 -4.38 4.40 2.44
C HIS A 111 -5.66 5.22 2.39
N TRP A 112 -6.01 5.88 3.48
CA TRP A 112 -7.24 6.66 3.57
C TRP A 112 -7.10 7.84 4.53
N GLY A 113 -7.98 8.83 4.32
CA GLY A 113 -8.06 10.01 5.15
C GLY A 113 -9.11 9.89 6.24
N ARG A 114 -8.94 10.65 7.29
CA ARG A 114 -9.97 10.85 8.30
C ARG A 114 -11.19 11.57 7.74
N GLU A 115 -10.99 12.33 6.65
CA GLU A 115 -12.01 13.13 5.96
C GLU A 115 -12.01 12.82 4.46
N ASN A 116 -13.12 13.18 3.79
CA ASN A 116 -13.28 12.87 2.37
C ASN A 116 -12.42 13.73 1.43
N GLN A 117 -11.79 14.78 1.94
CA GLN A 117 -10.97 15.71 1.15
C GLN A 117 -9.52 15.27 1.01
N ARG A 118 -9.11 14.23 1.73
CA ARG A 118 -7.75 13.69 1.74
C ARG A 118 -7.74 12.19 1.99
N GLY A 119 -6.65 11.52 1.63
CA GLY A 119 -6.51 10.08 1.86
C GLY A 119 -5.63 9.38 0.83
N SER A 120 -5.75 9.76 -0.45
CA SER A 120 -4.86 9.20 -1.47
C SER A 120 -3.42 9.70 -1.28
N GLU A 121 -2.47 8.86 -1.57
CA GLU A 121 -1.06 9.21 -1.55
C GLU A 121 -0.69 10.07 -2.75
N HIS A 122 -0.96 9.56 -3.96
CA HIS A 122 -0.84 10.36 -5.17
C HIS A 122 -1.99 11.37 -5.28
N THR A 123 -1.68 12.52 -5.84
CA THR A 123 -2.68 13.51 -6.23
C THR A 123 -2.66 13.68 -7.74
N VAL A 124 -3.79 14.04 -8.32
CA VAL A 124 -3.93 14.34 -9.75
C VAL A 124 -4.39 15.77 -9.90
N ASN A 125 -3.58 16.59 -10.58
CA ASN A 125 -3.83 18.03 -10.71
C ASN A 125 -4.10 18.69 -9.34
N PHE A 126 -3.30 18.32 -8.34
CA PHE A 126 -3.38 18.77 -6.94
C PHE A 126 -4.66 18.37 -6.20
N LYS A 127 -5.42 17.42 -6.74
CA LYS A 127 -6.61 16.88 -6.08
C LYS A 127 -6.28 15.54 -5.43
N ALA A 128 -6.54 15.45 -4.13
CA ALA A 128 -6.52 14.20 -3.37
C ALA A 128 -7.90 13.53 -3.39
N PHE A 129 -7.91 12.23 -3.16
CA PHE A 129 -9.10 11.41 -3.07
C PHE A 129 -9.14 10.69 -1.73
N PRO A 130 -10.32 10.49 -1.11
CA PRO A 130 -10.42 9.76 0.17
C PRO A 130 -10.18 8.25 0.07
N MET A 131 -10.29 7.71 -1.02
CA MET A 131 -10.59 6.55 -1.84
C MET A 131 -11.86 6.95 -2.56
N GLU A 132 -11.96 7.27 -3.77
CA GLU A 132 -13.13 7.91 -4.41
C GLU A 132 -14.50 7.38 -3.95
N ILE A 133 -15.37 8.26 -3.46
CA ILE A 133 -16.70 7.93 -2.93
C ILE A 133 -17.73 7.92 -4.04
N GLY A 134 -18.43 6.80 -4.19
CA GLY A 134 -19.48 6.63 -5.18
C GLY A 134 -20.41 5.48 -4.82
N LYS A 135 -20.66 4.60 -5.76
CA LYS A 135 -21.39 3.35 -5.51
C LYS A 135 -20.51 2.36 -4.73
N GLU A 136 -21.16 1.44 -4.03
CA GLU A 136 -20.48 0.36 -3.33
C GLU A 136 -19.55 -0.43 -4.27
N HIS A 137 -18.30 -0.60 -3.85
CA HIS A 137 -17.32 -1.40 -4.61
C HIS A 137 -17.44 -2.87 -4.23
N VAL A 138 -17.90 -3.69 -5.15
CA VAL A 138 -18.17 -5.12 -4.90
C VAL A 138 -16.91 -5.88 -4.45
N GLY A 139 -15.75 -5.60 -5.05
CA GLY A 139 -14.49 -6.23 -4.67
C GLY A 139 -14.02 -5.88 -3.25
N LEU A 140 -14.35 -4.68 -2.75
CA LEU A 140 -14.01 -4.27 -1.38
C LEU A 140 -15.02 -4.76 -0.34
N LYS A 141 -16.20 -5.19 -0.74
CA LYS A 141 -17.23 -5.62 0.20
C LYS A 141 -16.72 -6.74 1.12
N ALA A 142 -16.08 -7.75 0.57
CA ALA A 142 -15.53 -8.86 1.34
C ALA A 142 -14.49 -8.40 2.38
N VAL A 143 -13.76 -7.31 2.10
CA VAL A 143 -12.79 -6.71 3.02
C VAL A 143 -13.49 -5.90 4.09
N THR A 144 -14.38 -4.98 3.69
CA THR A 144 -15.05 -4.07 4.63
C THR A 144 -15.95 -4.77 5.63
N GLU A 145 -16.55 -5.90 5.25
CA GLU A 145 -17.41 -6.71 6.13
C GLU A 145 -16.66 -7.33 7.31
N ILE A 146 -15.33 -7.48 7.22
CA ILE A 146 -14.54 -8.13 8.28
C ILE A 146 -13.65 -7.15 9.08
N LEU A 147 -13.62 -5.86 8.72
CA LEU A 147 -12.70 -4.90 9.35
C LEU A 147 -12.92 -4.77 10.85
N GLN A 148 -14.16 -4.90 11.34
CA GLN A 148 -14.45 -4.82 12.77
C GLN A 148 -13.84 -5.98 13.57
N ASP A 149 -13.60 -7.11 12.92
CA ASP A 149 -12.95 -8.26 13.55
C ASP A 149 -11.44 -8.06 13.70
N ILE A 150 -10.86 -7.12 12.97
CA ILE A 150 -9.43 -6.77 13.00
C ILE A 150 -9.20 -5.30 13.35
N GLN A 151 -10.06 -4.72 14.17
CA GLN A 151 -10.06 -3.31 14.52
C GLN A 151 -8.73 -2.85 15.13
N TYR A 152 -8.05 -3.70 15.90
CA TYR A 152 -6.83 -3.37 16.62
C TYR A 152 -5.57 -3.89 15.95
N LYS A 153 -4.44 -3.19 16.15
CA LYS A 153 -3.11 -3.59 15.65
C LYS A 153 -2.78 -5.04 15.99
N GLY A 154 -2.24 -5.75 15.04
CA GLY A 154 -1.81 -7.15 15.18
C GLY A 154 -2.94 -8.16 14.97
N LYS A 155 -4.17 -7.72 14.72
CA LYS A 155 -5.28 -8.61 14.40
C LYS A 155 -5.30 -8.93 12.91
N SER A 156 -5.64 -10.15 12.59
CA SER A 156 -5.82 -10.60 11.21
C SER A 156 -7.03 -11.52 11.09
N LYS A 157 -7.55 -11.63 9.88
CA LYS A 157 -8.63 -12.55 9.53
C LYS A 157 -8.47 -13.05 8.12
N THR A 158 -8.77 -14.32 7.90
CA THR A 158 -8.78 -14.91 6.57
C THR A 158 -10.11 -14.65 5.87
N ILE A 159 -10.06 -14.13 4.65
CA ILE A 159 -11.19 -14.05 3.72
C ILE A 159 -11.09 -15.25 2.80
N PRO A 160 -12.08 -16.16 2.79
CA PRO A 160 -12.13 -17.24 1.83
C PRO A 160 -12.52 -16.68 0.46
N CYS A 161 -11.93 -17.25 -0.58
CA CYS A 161 -12.41 -17.02 -1.94
C CYS A 161 -12.31 -15.57 -2.43
N PHE A 162 -11.21 -14.87 -2.13
CA PHE A 162 -10.95 -13.52 -2.63
C PHE A 162 -10.29 -13.56 -4.00
N ASN A 163 -10.80 -12.77 -4.95
CA ASN A 163 -10.22 -12.61 -6.28
C ASN A 163 -9.55 -11.24 -6.41
N PRO A 164 -8.20 -11.17 -6.52
CA PRO A 164 -7.49 -9.90 -6.67
C PRO A 164 -7.88 -9.08 -7.91
N ASN A 165 -8.35 -9.73 -8.98
CA ASN A 165 -8.87 -9.05 -10.15
C ASN A 165 -10.05 -8.14 -9.84
N SER A 166 -10.79 -8.42 -8.77
CA SER A 166 -11.91 -7.56 -8.35
C SER A 166 -11.46 -6.18 -7.89
N LEU A 167 -10.19 -5.98 -7.57
CA LEU A 167 -9.60 -4.68 -7.20
C LEU A 167 -9.06 -3.92 -8.42
N LEU A 168 -9.02 -4.51 -9.59
CA LEU A 168 -8.67 -3.79 -10.83
C LEU A 168 -9.91 -3.13 -11.44
N PRO A 169 -9.74 -1.97 -12.11
CA PRO A 169 -10.84 -1.39 -12.86
C PRO A 169 -11.29 -2.30 -14.00
N ASP A 170 -12.49 -2.05 -14.53
CA ASP A 170 -12.96 -2.67 -15.76
C ASP A 170 -11.86 -2.54 -16.84
N PRO A 171 -11.61 -3.58 -17.66
CA PRO A 171 -10.61 -3.53 -18.74
C PRO A 171 -10.72 -2.32 -19.65
N LEU A 172 -11.92 -1.79 -19.88
CA LEU A 172 -12.16 -0.57 -20.67
C LEU A 172 -11.71 0.72 -19.94
N LEU A 173 -11.48 0.66 -18.64
CA LEU A 173 -11.10 1.79 -17.78
C LEU A 173 -9.67 1.65 -17.24
N ARG A 174 -8.82 0.91 -17.94
CA ARG A 174 -7.43 0.66 -17.51
C ARG A 174 -6.41 1.57 -18.18
N ASP A 175 -6.79 2.75 -18.64
CA ASP A 175 -5.86 3.83 -18.93
C ASP A 175 -5.02 4.13 -17.70
N TYR A 176 -3.72 4.38 -17.88
CA TYR A 176 -2.82 4.60 -16.75
C TYR A 176 -1.69 5.57 -17.09
N TRP A 177 -1.11 6.13 -16.06
CA TRP A 177 0.18 6.80 -16.07
C TRP A 177 1.23 5.90 -15.45
N VAL A 178 2.47 6.05 -15.89
CA VAL A 178 3.62 5.34 -15.35
C VAL A 178 4.77 6.30 -15.08
N TYR A 179 5.43 6.13 -13.94
CA TYR A 179 6.65 6.85 -13.60
C TYR A 179 7.51 6.00 -12.65
N GLU A 180 8.80 6.33 -12.58
CA GLU A 180 9.74 5.67 -11.69
C GLU A 180 9.84 6.44 -10.35
N GLY A 181 9.71 5.73 -9.24
CA GLY A 181 9.70 6.32 -7.92
C GLY A 181 10.18 5.38 -6.82
N SER A 182 9.53 5.45 -5.68
CA SER A 182 9.90 4.70 -4.47
C SER A 182 8.71 4.02 -3.81
N LEU A 183 8.99 3.22 -2.79
CA LEU A 183 7.99 2.87 -1.79
C LEU A 183 7.53 4.15 -1.08
N THR A 184 6.26 4.21 -0.73
CA THR A 184 5.66 5.33 0.01
C THR A 184 5.69 5.13 1.52
N ILE A 185 6.14 3.98 1.97
CA ILE A 185 6.35 3.64 3.37
C ILE A 185 7.84 3.32 3.61
N PRO A 186 8.35 3.50 4.83
CA PRO A 186 9.71 3.09 5.14
C PRO A 186 10.03 1.63 4.73
N PRO A 187 11.20 1.37 4.15
CA PRO A 187 12.39 2.24 4.07
C PRO A 187 12.40 3.26 2.93
N CYS A 188 11.34 3.42 2.15
CA CYS A 188 11.22 4.37 1.04
C CYS A 188 12.21 4.11 -0.11
N SER A 189 12.58 2.86 -0.32
CA SER A 189 13.54 2.46 -1.35
C SER A 189 13.08 2.83 -2.75
N GLU A 190 13.98 3.40 -3.54
CA GLU A 190 13.74 3.78 -4.93
C GLU A 190 13.80 2.58 -5.89
N GLY A 191 13.58 2.80 -7.19
CA GLY A 191 13.54 1.75 -8.19
C GLY A 191 12.17 1.07 -8.33
N VAL A 192 11.11 1.75 -7.92
CA VAL A 192 9.72 1.28 -8.03
C VAL A 192 9.06 1.86 -9.25
N THR A 193 8.56 1.02 -10.14
CA THR A 193 7.71 1.46 -11.26
C THR A 193 6.28 1.62 -10.79
N TRP A 194 5.79 2.84 -10.77
CA TRP A 194 4.42 3.17 -10.40
C TRP A 194 3.49 3.15 -11.60
N ILE A 195 2.39 2.41 -11.46
CA ILE A 195 1.30 2.36 -12.43
C ILE A 195 0.06 2.95 -11.75
N LEU A 196 -0.40 4.10 -12.23
CA LEU A 196 -1.54 4.83 -11.68
C LEU A 196 -2.68 4.81 -12.67
N PHE A 197 -3.80 4.18 -12.33
CA PHE A 197 -4.97 4.17 -13.19
C PHE A 197 -5.61 5.56 -13.29
N ARG A 198 -5.97 5.93 -14.52
CA ARG A 198 -6.63 7.21 -14.81
C ARG A 198 -7.97 7.35 -14.11
N TYR A 199 -8.71 6.25 -14.05
CA TYR A 199 -10.03 6.20 -13.45
C TYR A 199 -9.96 5.48 -12.10
N PRO A 200 -10.07 6.23 -10.98
CA PRO A 200 -10.01 5.63 -9.66
C PRO A 200 -11.19 4.69 -9.40
N LEU A 201 -10.96 3.70 -8.55
CA LEU A 201 -12.04 2.88 -8.03
C LEU A 201 -12.90 3.68 -7.05
N THR A 202 -14.18 3.40 -7.02
CA THR A 202 -15.12 4.07 -6.12
C THR A 202 -15.37 3.24 -4.86
N VAL A 203 -15.57 3.92 -3.74
CA VAL A 203 -16.04 3.31 -2.49
C VAL A 203 -17.26 4.05 -1.99
N SER A 204 -18.16 3.36 -1.31
CA SER A 204 -19.30 4.03 -0.68
C SER A 204 -18.90 4.69 0.64
N GLN A 205 -19.71 5.64 1.09
CA GLN A 205 -19.52 6.27 2.40
C GLN A 205 -19.49 5.23 3.53
N VAL A 206 -20.34 4.21 3.45
CA VAL A 206 -20.38 3.12 4.43
C VAL A 206 -19.07 2.34 4.44
N GLN A 207 -18.53 2.03 3.26
CA GLN A 207 -17.27 1.29 3.15
C GLN A 207 -16.08 2.08 3.75
N ILE A 208 -15.95 3.37 3.45
CA ILE A 208 -14.83 4.16 3.98
C ILE A 208 -14.95 4.39 5.48
N GLU A 209 -16.16 4.52 6.01
CA GLU A 209 -16.38 4.64 7.46
C GLU A 209 -15.92 3.38 8.21
N GLU A 210 -16.00 2.19 7.61
CA GLU A 210 -15.47 0.98 8.20
C GLU A 210 -13.93 1.04 8.36
N PHE A 211 -13.21 1.59 7.37
CA PHE A 211 -11.77 1.83 7.50
C PHE A 211 -11.46 2.85 8.61
N ARG A 212 -12.26 3.88 8.77
CA ARG A 212 -12.07 4.96 9.76
C ARG A 212 -12.33 4.52 11.21
N ARG A 213 -12.92 3.34 11.41
CA ARG A 213 -13.11 2.75 12.76
C ARG A 213 -11.92 1.95 13.25
N LEU A 214 -10.94 1.70 12.39
CA LEU A 214 -9.73 0.95 12.73
C LEU A 214 -8.84 1.73 13.69
N ARG A 215 -8.00 1.01 14.44
CA ARG A 215 -7.13 1.54 15.48
C ARG A 215 -5.67 1.27 15.18
N THR A 216 -4.80 2.16 15.64
CA THR A 216 -3.34 2.08 15.45
C THR A 216 -2.63 1.23 16.51
N HIS A 217 -3.31 0.89 17.61
CA HIS A 217 -2.76 0.26 18.80
C HIS A 217 -3.35 -1.12 19.02
N VAL A 218 -2.69 -1.92 19.88
CA VAL A 218 -3.22 -3.21 20.34
C VAL A 218 -4.39 -2.98 21.29
N LYS A 219 -5.31 -3.93 21.36
CA LYS A 219 -6.47 -3.84 22.25
C LYS A 219 -6.03 -3.71 23.71
N GLY A 220 -6.57 -2.71 24.39
CA GLY A 220 -6.27 -2.46 25.81
C GLY A 220 -5.00 -1.65 26.06
N ALA A 221 -4.26 -1.23 25.05
CA ALA A 221 -3.11 -0.36 25.21
C ALA A 221 -3.53 1.04 25.71
N GLU A 222 -2.70 1.65 26.55
CA GLU A 222 -2.82 3.05 26.91
C GLU A 222 -2.37 3.92 25.73
N LEU A 223 -3.18 4.93 25.40
CA LEU A 223 -2.83 5.89 24.36
C LEU A 223 -1.96 7.01 24.95
N LEU A 224 -0.97 7.46 24.16
CA LEU A 224 -0.21 8.64 24.49
C LEU A 224 -1.12 9.88 24.51
N GLU A 225 -0.76 10.85 25.36
CA GLU A 225 -1.49 12.13 25.42
C GLU A 225 -1.53 12.79 24.03
N GLY A 226 -2.71 13.22 23.61
CA GLY A 226 -2.94 13.82 22.28
C GLY A 226 -3.16 12.82 21.15
N CYS A 227 -3.02 11.50 21.39
CA CYS A 227 -3.30 10.46 20.40
C CYS A 227 -4.70 9.87 20.65
N ASP A 228 -5.56 9.89 19.61
CA ASP A 228 -6.91 9.32 19.68
C ASP A 228 -6.96 7.84 19.29
N GLY A 229 -5.84 7.30 18.78
CA GLY A 229 -5.70 5.90 18.36
C GLY A 229 -6.46 5.53 17.09
N ILE A 230 -7.00 6.49 16.37
CA ILE A 230 -7.71 6.26 15.10
C ILE A 230 -6.69 6.03 13.99
N LEU A 231 -6.83 4.92 13.26
CA LEU A 231 -6.07 4.65 12.07
C LEU A 231 -6.68 5.41 10.89
N GLY A 232 -5.96 6.38 10.40
CA GLY A 232 -6.36 7.23 9.28
C GLY A 232 -5.29 8.28 9.03
N ASP A 233 -5.42 9.05 7.96
CA ASP A 233 -4.38 9.95 7.47
C ASP A 233 -3.03 9.21 7.29
N ASN A 234 -3.12 7.94 6.92
CA ASN A 234 -2.00 7.03 6.75
C ASN A 234 -1.45 7.11 5.32
N PHE A 235 -1.14 8.31 4.89
CA PHE A 235 -0.56 8.61 3.58
C PHE A 235 0.64 9.54 3.75
N ARG A 236 1.63 9.33 2.90
CA ARG A 236 2.80 10.21 2.82
C ARG A 236 2.46 11.45 1.99
N PRO A 237 2.91 12.65 2.37
CA PRO A 237 2.80 13.83 1.51
C PRO A 237 3.50 13.63 0.17
N THR A 238 3.01 14.31 -0.87
CA THR A 238 3.63 14.26 -2.20
C THR A 238 5.05 14.80 -2.18
N GLN A 239 5.92 14.16 -2.94
CA GLN A 239 7.34 14.45 -3.07
C GLN A 239 7.62 15.19 -4.39
N PRO A 240 8.74 15.90 -4.51
CA PRO A 240 9.11 16.60 -5.74
C PRO A 240 9.21 15.64 -6.92
N LEU A 241 8.68 16.05 -8.07
CA LEU A 241 8.81 15.29 -9.32
C LEU A 241 10.27 15.18 -9.78
N SER A 242 11.09 16.19 -9.48
CA SER A 242 12.47 16.32 -9.96
C SER A 242 12.52 16.29 -11.50
N ASP A 243 13.48 15.61 -12.10
CA ASP A 243 13.64 15.50 -13.55
C ASP A 243 12.90 14.33 -14.18
N ARG A 244 11.97 13.71 -13.43
CA ARG A 244 11.22 12.53 -13.90
C ARG A 244 10.18 12.88 -14.94
N VAL A 245 10.00 11.93 -15.87
CA VAL A 245 8.97 12.00 -16.90
C VAL A 245 7.84 11.04 -16.55
N ILE A 246 6.61 11.53 -16.61
CA ILE A 246 5.41 10.74 -16.49
C ILE A 246 4.95 10.36 -17.90
N ARG A 247 4.76 9.07 -18.15
CA ARG A 247 4.22 8.58 -19.42
C ARG A 247 2.75 8.19 -19.27
N ALA A 248 1.97 8.39 -20.33
CA ALA A 248 0.56 8.02 -20.38
C ALA A 248 0.33 6.92 -21.43
N ALA A 249 -0.44 5.89 -21.06
CA ALA A 249 -0.89 4.84 -21.97
C ALA A 249 -2.13 5.24 -22.79
N PHE A 250 -2.48 6.52 -22.80
CA PHE A 250 -3.63 7.08 -23.49
C PHE A 250 -3.33 8.49 -24.00
N GLN A 251 -4.12 8.95 -24.96
CA GLN A 251 -4.08 10.30 -25.53
C GLN A 251 -5.02 11.25 -24.80
#